data_9043c59116ca238de14e1ba16099866d
#
_entry.id   9043c59116ca238de14e1ba16099866d
#
_cell.length_a   1.000
_cell.length_b   1.000
_cell.length_c   1.000
_cell.angle_alpha   90.00
_cell.angle_beta   90.00
_cell.angle_gamma   90.00
#
_symmetry.space_group_name_H-M   'P 1'
#
loop_
_entity.id
_entity.type
_entity.pdbx_description
1 polymer ?
#
loop_
_entity_poly.entity_id
_entity_poly.type
_entity_poly.pdbx_seq_one_letter_code
_entity_poly.pdbx_strand_id
1 'polypeptide(L)'
;SLNISPETKLGKIEGWNPEEFLDKSNKKTYSITQGKSTLGKFTETELKKFLDSKNVGVATNGVMYRSDKDGLLPALLRKWFDERVEYRKLSKKFHEEGDREKSDYFDRRQYLQKVVLNSLYGVLGLSVFRFYDVDNAEAVTTTGQSLIKFTKKITNSYYNKELNDTKDYCIYIDTDSVFYSATPLVKKRFPNLNIKDEDKMSKAILKIADEVQSYLNNGYDYFAKKFCNLDKHRFD
;
A
#
# COMPACT_ATOMS: atom_id res chain seq x y z
N SER A 1 6.48 5.78 -1.72
CA SER A 1 5.87 6.15 -0.43
C SER A 1 5.25 7.54 -0.52
N LEU A 2 4.06 7.73 0.03
CA LEU A 2 3.38 9.03 0.09
C LEU A 2 4.09 10.07 0.98
N ASN A 3 5.10 9.66 1.73
CA ASN A 3 5.86 10.56 2.61
C ASN A 3 5.00 11.28 3.65
N ILE A 4 4.02 10.58 4.24
CA ILE A 4 3.03 11.12 5.17
C ILE A 4 3.71 11.54 6.48
N SER A 5 3.80 12.86 6.70
CA SER A 5 4.35 13.47 7.91
C SER A 5 3.84 14.91 8.01
N PRO A 6 3.67 15.49 9.21
CA PRO A 6 3.15 16.85 9.34
C PRO A 6 3.95 17.90 8.56
N GLU A 7 5.28 17.81 8.58
CA GLU A 7 6.17 18.77 7.92
C GLU A 7 6.28 18.57 6.40
N THR A 8 5.81 17.44 5.88
CA THR A 8 5.76 17.18 4.44
C THR A 8 4.41 17.50 3.81
N LYS A 9 3.38 17.72 4.63
CA LYS A 9 2.04 18.10 4.19
C LYS A 9 2.04 19.50 3.58
N LEU A 10 1.59 19.60 2.32
CA LEU A 10 1.53 20.85 1.56
C LEU A 10 0.14 21.47 1.55
N GLY A 11 -0.90 20.67 1.75
CA GLY A 11 -2.29 21.09 1.69
C GLY A 11 -3.21 19.94 1.29
N LYS A 12 -4.45 20.26 0.98
CA LYS A 12 -5.49 19.29 0.59
C LYS A 12 -6.22 19.77 -0.66
N ILE A 13 -6.46 18.85 -1.58
CA ILE A 13 -7.31 19.08 -2.75
C ILE A 13 -8.74 18.78 -2.33
N GLU A 14 -9.58 19.79 -2.32
CA GLU A 14 -10.98 19.65 -1.92
C GLU A 14 -11.78 18.86 -2.95
N GLY A 15 -12.60 17.93 -2.46
CA GLY A 15 -13.43 17.07 -3.31
C GLY A 15 -12.62 16.16 -4.22
N TRP A 16 -11.40 15.80 -3.81
CA TRP A 16 -10.53 14.90 -4.55
C TRP A 16 -11.14 13.52 -4.72
N ASN A 17 -11.18 13.06 -5.95
CA ASN A 17 -11.50 11.69 -6.31
C ASN A 17 -10.53 11.28 -7.44
N PRO A 18 -9.59 10.38 -7.20
CA PRO A 18 -8.59 10.01 -8.20
C PRO A 18 -9.21 9.31 -9.43
N GLU A 19 -10.32 8.60 -9.30
CA GLU A 19 -11.01 7.97 -10.44
C GLU A 19 -11.65 9.03 -11.35
N GLU A 20 -12.32 10.03 -10.76
CA GLU A 20 -12.88 11.17 -11.50
C GLU A 20 -11.79 12.04 -12.16
N PHE A 21 -10.65 12.21 -11.48
CA PHE A 21 -9.51 12.96 -12.00
C PHE A 21 -8.85 12.26 -13.21
N LEU A 22 -8.96 10.95 -13.31
CA LEU A 22 -8.46 10.19 -14.46
C LEU A 22 -9.44 10.15 -15.64
N ASP A 23 -10.70 10.50 -15.40
CA ASP A 23 -11.74 10.57 -16.44
C ASP A 23 -11.67 11.92 -17.16
N LYS A 24 -11.06 11.92 -18.34
CA LYS A 24 -10.85 13.11 -19.20
C LYS A 24 -12.14 13.81 -19.63
N SER A 25 -13.32 13.19 -19.44
CA SER A 25 -14.62 13.82 -19.73
C SER A 25 -15.05 14.82 -18.67
N ASN A 26 -14.41 14.79 -17.50
CA ASN A 26 -14.76 15.59 -16.33
C ASN A 26 -14.10 16.97 -16.40
N LYS A 27 -14.92 18.04 -16.52
CA LYS A 27 -14.47 19.45 -16.53
C LYS A 27 -14.51 20.06 -15.12
N LYS A 28 -14.12 19.29 -14.10
CA LYS A 28 -14.15 19.73 -12.71
C LYS A 28 -13.04 20.74 -12.40
N THR A 29 -13.33 21.69 -11.53
CA THR A 29 -12.34 22.61 -10.96
C THR A 29 -12.01 22.16 -9.55
N TYR A 30 -10.72 22.12 -9.23
CA TYR A 30 -10.20 21.70 -7.94
C TYR A 30 -9.68 22.90 -7.14
N SER A 31 -10.05 22.98 -5.87
CA SER A 31 -9.50 23.98 -4.95
C SER A 31 -8.44 23.32 -4.07
N ILE A 32 -7.30 23.99 -3.90
CA ILE A 32 -6.26 23.56 -2.96
C ILE A 32 -6.36 24.42 -1.71
N THR A 33 -6.46 23.78 -0.55
CA THR A 33 -6.49 24.45 0.77
C THR A 33 -5.24 24.11 1.58
N GLN A 34 -4.78 25.07 2.37
CA GLN A 34 -3.73 24.90 3.37
C GLN A 34 -4.20 25.55 4.67
N GLY A 35 -4.57 24.74 5.65
CA GLY A 35 -5.25 25.21 6.85
C GLY A 35 -6.57 25.89 6.50
N LYS A 36 -6.70 27.16 6.87
CA LYS A 36 -7.91 27.99 6.57
C LYS A 36 -7.82 28.77 5.25
N SER A 37 -6.69 28.70 4.56
CA SER A 37 -6.44 29.49 3.34
C SER A 37 -6.63 28.64 2.09
N THR A 38 -7.26 29.22 1.06
CA THR A 38 -7.32 28.61 -0.29
C THR A 38 -6.14 29.13 -1.10
N LEU A 39 -5.28 28.22 -1.58
CA LEU A 39 -4.10 28.56 -2.39
C LEU A 39 -4.46 28.87 -3.84
N GLY A 40 -5.57 28.35 -4.34
CA GLY A 40 -6.04 28.61 -5.70
C GLY A 40 -7.09 27.60 -6.17
N LYS A 41 -7.64 27.91 -7.35
CA LYS A 41 -8.52 27.02 -8.10
C LYS A 41 -7.83 26.61 -9.39
N PHE A 42 -7.89 25.33 -9.73
CA PHE A 42 -7.16 24.73 -10.84
C PHE A 42 -8.12 23.89 -11.68
N THR A 43 -7.99 23.98 -12.99
CA THR A 43 -8.52 22.96 -13.88
C THR A 43 -7.72 21.65 -13.72
N GLU A 44 -8.23 20.53 -14.21
CA GLU A 44 -7.53 19.24 -14.17
C GLU A 44 -6.11 19.35 -14.77
N THR A 45 -5.97 19.99 -15.93
CA THR A 45 -4.69 20.14 -16.61
C THR A 45 -3.69 20.99 -15.82
N GLU A 46 -4.16 22.09 -15.23
CA GLU A 46 -3.34 22.97 -14.38
C GLU A 46 -2.92 22.27 -13.10
N LEU A 47 -3.85 21.55 -12.47
CA LEU A 47 -3.57 20.78 -11.26
C LEU A 47 -2.51 19.70 -11.55
N LYS A 48 -2.64 18.96 -12.64
CA LYS A 48 -1.64 17.97 -13.04
C LYS A 48 -0.26 18.58 -13.25
N LYS A 49 -0.17 19.68 -13.98
CA LYS A 49 1.09 20.42 -14.15
C LYS A 49 1.68 20.88 -12.83
N PHE A 50 0.83 21.38 -11.93
CA PHE A 50 1.25 21.79 -10.59
C PHE A 50 1.84 20.62 -9.80
N LEU A 51 1.15 19.48 -9.73
CA LEU A 51 1.60 18.28 -9.01
C LEU A 51 2.94 17.76 -9.58
N ASP A 52 3.05 17.66 -10.91
CA ASP A 52 4.27 17.17 -11.59
C ASP A 52 5.45 18.14 -11.36
N SER A 53 5.22 19.45 -11.48
CA SER A 53 6.27 20.46 -11.31
C SER A 53 6.83 20.57 -9.90
N LYS A 54 6.04 20.22 -8.90
CA LYS A 54 6.41 20.31 -7.47
C LYS A 54 6.84 18.98 -6.88
N ASN A 55 6.83 17.91 -7.66
CA ASN A 55 7.17 16.56 -7.19
C ASN A 55 6.34 16.16 -5.95
N VAL A 56 5.02 16.27 -6.09
CA VAL A 56 4.04 16.11 -5.01
C VAL A 56 3.33 14.77 -5.14
N GLY A 57 3.35 13.97 -4.09
CA GLY A 57 2.47 12.82 -3.94
C GLY A 57 1.11 13.23 -3.37
N VAL A 58 0.04 12.59 -3.84
CA VAL A 58 -1.33 12.85 -3.39
C VAL A 58 -1.93 11.59 -2.79
N ALA A 59 -2.39 11.67 -1.53
CA ALA A 59 -3.15 10.60 -0.91
C ALA A 59 -4.59 10.55 -1.47
N THR A 60 -5.26 9.43 -1.35
CA THR A 60 -6.61 9.28 -1.92
C THR A 60 -7.67 10.15 -1.26
N ASN A 61 -7.41 10.68 -0.06
CA ASN A 61 -8.25 11.72 0.58
C ASN A 61 -7.91 13.15 0.11
N GLY A 62 -7.02 13.32 -0.88
CA GLY A 62 -6.64 14.60 -1.45
C GLY A 62 -5.48 15.32 -0.75
N VAL A 63 -4.97 14.80 0.36
CA VAL A 63 -3.84 15.42 1.04
C VAL A 63 -2.56 15.27 0.21
N MET A 64 -1.85 16.38 0.05
CA MET A 64 -0.64 16.49 -0.75
C MET A 64 0.59 16.47 0.13
N TYR A 65 1.59 15.70 -0.30
CA TYR A 65 2.87 15.59 0.39
C TYR A 65 4.04 15.85 -0.57
N ARG A 66 5.02 16.60 -0.11
CA ARG A 66 6.29 16.77 -0.86
C ARG A 66 7.06 15.46 -0.93
N SER A 67 7.72 15.19 -2.05
CA SER A 67 8.51 13.98 -2.27
C SER A 67 10.02 14.24 -2.42
N ASP A 68 10.43 15.51 -2.36
CA ASP A 68 11.83 15.95 -2.52
C ASP A 68 12.68 15.79 -1.26
N LYS A 69 12.04 15.62 -0.10
CA LYS A 69 12.71 15.46 1.20
C LYS A 69 11.95 14.44 2.05
N ASP A 70 12.67 13.47 2.61
CA ASP A 70 12.06 12.48 3.51
C ASP A 70 11.45 13.16 4.75
N GLY A 71 10.21 12.76 5.06
CA GLY A 71 9.53 13.15 6.28
C GLY A 71 10.08 12.41 7.50
N LEU A 72 9.95 13.04 8.66
CA LEU A 72 10.40 12.47 9.94
C LEU A 72 9.75 11.11 10.22
N LEU A 73 8.42 11.03 10.09
CA LEU A 73 7.69 9.82 10.41
C LEU A 73 8.03 8.65 9.46
N PRO A 74 8.04 8.83 8.13
CA PRO A 74 8.50 7.79 7.20
C PRO A 74 9.95 7.35 7.41
N ALA A 75 10.86 8.29 7.72
CA ALA A 75 12.26 7.97 8.00
C ALA A 75 12.40 7.12 9.28
N LEU A 76 11.65 7.48 10.33
CA LEU A 76 11.63 6.74 11.59
C LEU A 76 11.03 5.34 11.42
N LEU A 77 9.90 5.23 10.70
CA LEU A 77 9.26 3.94 10.40
C LEU A 77 10.20 3.02 9.62
N ARG A 78 10.91 3.55 8.62
CA ARG A 78 11.90 2.78 7.84
C ARG A 78 13.00 2.23 8.74
N LYS A 79 13.58 3.08 9.59
CA LYS A 79 14.61 2.67 10.55
C LYS A 79 14.12 1.53 11.45
N TRP A 80 12.96 1.69 12.05
CA TRP A 80 12.40 0.67 12.95
C TRP A 80 12.03 -0.63 12.22
N PHE A 81 11.58 -0.54 10.99
CA PHE A 81 11.29 -1.71 10.15
C PHE A 81 12.58 -2.48 9.83
N ASP A 82 13.63 -1.78 9.42
CA ASP A 82 14.93 -2.39 9.11
C ASP A 82 15.54 -3.06 10.36
N GLU A 83 15.51 -2.40 11.51
CA GLU A 83 15.93 -2.97 12.80
C GLU A 83 15.11 -4.24 13.13
N ARG A 84 13.80 -4.22 12.91
CA ARG A 84 12.96 -5.39 13.14
C ARG A 84 13.32 -6.55 12.23
N VAL A 85 13.58 -6.30 10.96
CA VAL A 85 14.02 -7.34 10.01
C VAL A 85 15.33 -7.96 10.46
N GLU A 86 16.28 -7.15 10.93
CA GLU A 86 17.55 -7.63 11.47
C GLU A 86 17.37 -8.49 12.73
N TYR A 87 16.57 -8.02 13.69
CA TYR A 87 16.29 -8.80 14.91
C TYR A 87 15.62 -10.14 14.61
N ARG A 88 14.72 -10.20 13.62
CA ARG A 88 14.13 -11.47 13.18
C ARG A 88 15.16 -12.43 12.59
N LYS A 89 16.11 -11.91 11.79
CA LYS A 89 17.21 -12.72 11.25
C LYS A 89 18.12 -13.26 12.36
N LEU A 90 18.45 -12.42 13.33
CA LEU A 90 19.29 -12.82 14.47
C LEU A 90 18.58 -13.85 15.37
N SER A 91 17.29 -13.63 15.67
CA SER A 91 16.51 -14.61 16.42
C SER A 91 16.52 -15.99 15.75
N LYS A 92 16.24 -16.04 14.44
CA LYS A 92 16.26 -17.29 13.68
C LYS A 92 17.65 -17.94 13.69
N LYS A 93 18.70 -17.17 13.47
CA LYS A 93 20.09 -17.65 13.49
C LYS A 93 20.46 -18.29 14.81
N PHE A 94 20.21 -17.61 15.95
CA PHE A 94 20.51 -18.13 17.29
C PHE A 94 19.63 -19.35 17.67
N HIS A 95 18.41 -19.39 17.14
CA HIS A 95 17.57 -20.59 17.28
C HIS A 95 18.20 -21.80 16.59
N GLU A 96 18.69 -21.64 15.35
CA GLU A 96 19.37 -22.69 14.58
C GLU A 96 20.70 -23.11 15.24
N GLU A 97 21.41 -22.19 15.90
CA GLU A 97 22.63 -22.45 16.66
C GLU A 97 22.38 -23.09 18.05
N GLY A 98 21.12 -23.21 18.48
CA GLY A 98 20.74 -23.76 19.78
C GLY A 98 20.87 -22.77 20.95
N ASP A 99 21.24 -21.53 20.72
CA ASP A 99 21.32 -20.46 21.74
C ASP A 99 19.94 -19.85 21.99
N ARG A 100 19.17 -20.50 22.86
CA ARG A 100 17.79 -20.08 23.17
C ARG A 100 17.74 -18.71 23.84
N GLU A 101 18.70 -18.38 24.69
CA GLU A 101 18.69 -17.09 25.40
C GLU A 101 18.79 -15.91 24.44
N LYS A 102 19.75 -15.95 23.49
CA LYS A 102 19.87 -14.92 22.47
C LYS A 102 18.70 -14.94 21.48
N SER A 103 18.21 -16.12 21.11
CA SER A 103 17.04 -16.23 20.26
C SER A 103 15.83 -15.50 20.87
N ASP A 104 15.52 -15.76 22.14
CA ASP A 104 14.42 -15.14 22.87
C ASP A 104 14.64 -13.62 23.09
N TYR A 105 15.89 -13.20 23.29
CA TYR A 105 16.24 -11.78 23.40
C TYR A 105 15.90 -11.04 22.11
N PHE A 106 16.33 -11.53 20.95
CA PHE A 106 16.06 -10.88 19.67
C PHE A 106 14.61 -11.01 19.24
N ASP A 107 13.91 -12.09 19.61
CA ASP A 107 12.48 -12.22 19.36
C ASP A 107 11.67 -11.16 20.13
N ARG A 108 11.98 -10.94 21.40
CA ARG A 108 11.37 -9.85 22.18
C ARG A 108 11.66 -8.47 21.59
N ARG A 109 12.87 -8.25 21.11
CA ARG A 109 13.24 -6.97 20.47
C ARG A 109 12.45 -6.71 19.18
N GLN A 110 12.34 -7.70 18.30
CA GLN A 110 11.55 -7.56 17.07
C GLN A 110 10.06 -7.37 17.38
N TYR A 111 9.54 -8.01 18.43
CA TYR A 111 8.16 -7.84 18.86
C TYR A 111 7.89 -6.40 19.35
N LEU A 112 8.78 -5.84 20.16
CA LEU A 112 8.67 -4.44 20.59
C LEU A 112 8.67 -3.48 19.39
N GLN A 113 9.55 -3.69 18.41
CA GLN A 113 9.54 -2.89 17.17
C GLN A 113 8.22 -3.01 16.41
N LYS A 114 7.63 -4.22 16.34
CA LYS A 114 6.30 -4.41 15.74
C LYS A 114 5.23 -3.57 16.44
N VAL A 115 5.22 -3.56 17.77
CA VAL A 115 4.24 -2.80 18.57
C VAL A 115 4.40 -1.30 18.27
N VAL A 116 5.63 -0.79 18.31
CA VAL A 116 5.90 0.64 18.08
C VAL A 116 5.52 1.07 16.65
N LEU A 117 5.87 0.26 15.64
CA LEU A 117 5.49 0.50 14.24
C LEU A 117 3.96 0.61 14.07
N ASN A 118 3.22 -0.32 14.66
CA ASN A 118 1.76 -0.33 14.55
C ASN A 118 1.11 0.81 15.35
N SER A 119 1.70 1.20 16.48
CA SER A 119 1.17 2.25 17.35
C SER A 119 1.30 3.64 16.72
N LEU A 120 2.33 3.89 15.91
CA LEU A 120 2.57 5.21 15.32
C LEU A 120 1.40 5.68 14.46
N TYR A 121 0.78 4.78 13.70
CA TYR A 121 -0.43 5.12 12.94
C TYR A 121 -1.57 5.54 13.87
N GLY A 122 -1.85 4.76 14.91
CA GLY A 122 -2.95 5.03 15.84
C GLY A 122 -2.83 6.38 16.55
N VAL A 123 -1.60 6.79 16.91
CA VAL A 123 -1.38 8.07 17.61
C VAL A 123 -1.53 9.28 16.71
N LEU A 124 -1.41 9.17 15.39
CA LEU A 124 -1.69 10.28 14.46
C LEU A 124 -3.12 10.81 14.57
N GLY A 125 -4.07 9.93 14.91
CA GLY A 125 -5.47 10.29 15.16
C GLY A 125 -5.78 10.69 16.61
N LEU A 126 -4.80 10.71 17.51
CA LEU A 126 -4.99 10.99 18.92
C LEU A 126 -4.67 12.45 19.25
N SER A 127 -5.67 13.21 19.70
CA SER A 127 -5.58 14.67 19.89
C SER A 127 -4.51 15.14 20.88
N VAL A 128 -4.06 14.26 21.79
CA VAL A 128 -2.99 14.58 22.75
C VAL A 128 -1.59 14.30 22.20
N PHE A 129 -1.49 13.72 21.00
CA PHE A 129 -0.21 13.43 20.38
C PHE A 129 0.38 14.68 19.72
N ARG A 130 1.69 14.89 19.89
CA ARG A 130 2.40 16.07 19.36
C ARG A 130 2.23 16.26 17.84
N PHE A 131 2.14 15.16 17.09
CA PHE A 131 2.01 15.15 15.63
C PHE A 131 0.57 14.78 15.19
N TYR A 132 -0.40 15.04 16.07
CA TYR A 132 -1.81 14.84 15.75
C TYR A 132 -2.21 15.60 14.48
N ASP A 133 -2.73 14.88 13.51
CA ASP A 133 -3.27 15.41 12.28
C ASP A 133 -4.26 14.40 11.68
N VAL A 134 -5.55 14.71 11.76
CA VAL A 134 -6.63 13.83 11.29
C VAL A 134 -6.49 13.55 9.79
N ASP A 135 -6.13 14.56 8.99
CA ASP A 135 -5.95 14.37 7.55
C ASP A 135 -4.83 13.37 7.24
N ASN A 136 -3.74 13.37 8.03
CA ASN A 136 -2.65 12.41 7.88
C ASN A 136 -3.10 10.99 8.27
N ALA A 137 -3.86 10.85 9.36
CA ALA A 137 -4.41 9.56 9.76
C ALA A 137 -5.39 9.02 8.70
N GLU A 138 -6.28 9.89 8.20
CA GLU A 138 -7.22 9.57 7.13
C GLU A 138 -6.49 9.21 5.83
N ALA A 139 -5.40 9.91 5.48
CA ALA A 139 -4.61 9.62 4.29
C ALA A 139 -4.04 8.20 4.27
N VAL A 140 -3.60 7.70 5.43
CA VAL A 140 -3.12 6.31 5.56
C VAL A 140 -4.25 5.32 5.29
N THR A 141 -5.39 5.47 5.98
CA THR A 141 -6.51 4.51 5.88
C THR A 141 -7.19 4.54 4.53
N THR A 142 -7.51 5.73 4.01
CA THR A 142 -8.21 5.86 2.73
C THR A 142 -7.35 5.38 1.57
N THR A 143 -6.04 5.65 1.60
CA THR A 143 -5.12 5.12 0.57
C THR A 143 -4.99 3.61 0.67
N GLY A 144 -4.89 3.04 1.87
CA GLY A 144 -4.92 1.60 2.09
C GLY A 144 -6.20 0.95 1.57
N GLN A 145 -7.36 1.52 1.89
CA GLN A 145 -8.65 1.05 1.37
C GLN A 145 -8.75 1.10 -0.15
N SER A 146 -8.25 2.17 -0.75
CA SER A 146 -8.24 2.31 -2.21
C SER A 146 -7.30 1.30 -2.86
N LEU A 147 -6.15 1.07 -2.26
CA LEU A 147 -5.17 0.09 -2.74
C LEU A 147 -5.73 -1.33 -2.67
N ILE A 148 -6.35 -1.73 -1.56
CA ILE A 148 -6.89 -3.08 -1.41
C ILE A 148 -8.07 -3.34 -2.37
N LYS A 149 -8.93 -2.33 -2.59
CA LYS A 149 -9.99 -2.40 -3.60
C LYS A 149 -9.43 -2.53 -5.01
N PHE A 150 -8.38 -1.77 -5.31
CA PHE A 150 -7.67 -1.84 -6.57
C PHE A 150 -7.03 -3.23 -6.77
N THR A 151 -6.36 -3.77 -5.73
CA THR A 151 -5.80 -5.13 -5.74
C THR A 151 -6.86 -6.17 -6.07
N LYS A 152 -8.02 -6.11 -5.42
CA LYS A 152 -9.16 -6.98 -5.75
C LYS A 152 -9.55 -6.87 -7.22
N LYS A 153 -9.72 -5.65 -7.72
CA LYS A 153 -10.15 -5.39 -9.10
C LYS A 153 -9.17 -5.95 -10.13
N ILE A 154 -7.88 -5.69 -9.98
CA ILE A 154 -6.88 -6.15 -10.95
C ILE A 154 -6.61 -7.64 -10.87
N THR A 155 -6.66 -8.25 -9.67
CA THR A 155 -6.53 -9.71 -9.54
C THR A 155 -7.72 -10.43 -10.19
N ASN A 156 -8.95 -9.96 -9.97
CA ASN A 156 -10.11 -10.50 -10.66
C ASN A 156 -10.00 -10.33 -12.18
N SER A 157 -9.48 -9.21 -12.66
CA SER A 157 -9.23 -9.01 -14.09
C SER A 157 -8.23 -10.01 -14.65
N TYR A 158 -7.18 -10.34 -13.91
CA TYR A 158 -6.21 -11.38 -14.27
C TYR A 158 -6.88 -12.75 -14.35
N TYR A 159 -7.62 -13.15 -13.30
CA TYR A 159 -8.33 -14.43 -13.27
C TYR A 159 -9.36 -14.55 -14.39
N ASN A 160 -10.18 -13.52 -14.59
CA ASN A 160 -11.21 -13.52 -15.62
C ASN A 160 -10.64 -13.61 -17.03
N LYS A 161 -9.51 -12.91 -17.28
CA LYS A 161 -8.79 -13.03 -18.55
C LYS A 161 -8.24 -14.44 -18.74
N GLU A 162 -7.61 -15.00 -17.74
CA GLU A 162 -7.04 -16.35 -17.80
C GLU A 162 -8.13 -17.43 -17.95
N LEU A 163 -9.26 -17.30 -17.26
CA LEU A 163 -10.31 -18.30 -17.23
C LEU A 163 -11.39 -18.09 -18.31
N ASN A 164 -11.33 -16.96 -19.03
CA ASN A 164 -12.35 -16.50 -19.96
C ASN A 164 -13.74 -16.44 -19.28
N ASP A 165 -13.81 -15.73 -18.15
CA ASP A 165 -14.95 -15.66 -17.24
C ASP A 165 -15.13 -14.21 -16.74
N THR A 166 -16.21 -13.94 -15.98
CA THR A 166 -16.53 -12.64 -15.38
C THR A 166 -16.88 -12.74 -13.90
N LYS A 167 -16.34 -13.74 -13.20
CA LYS A 167 -16.64 -14.02 -11.79
C LYS A 167 -15.76 -13.24 -10.82
N ASP A 168 -16.22 -13.14 -9.57
CA ASP A 168 -15.42 -12.72 -8.43
C ASP A 168 -14.74 -13.94 -7.80
N TYR A 169 -13.43 -13.98 -7.86
CA TYR A 169 -12.59 -15.04 -7.28
C TYR A 169 -12.02 -14.68 -5.93
N CYS A 170 -12.29 -13.45 -5.44
CA CYS A 170 -11.90 -13.01 -4.11
C CYS A 170 -12.81 -13.70 -3.08
N ILE A 171 -12.18 -14.40 -2.12
CA ILE A 171 -12.89 -15.11 -1.05
C ILE A 171 -13.06 -14.20 0.16
N TYR A 172 -12.02 -13.47 0.52
CA TYR A 172 -11.98 -12.68 1.74
C TYR A 172 -10.97 -11.53 1.62
N ILE A 173 -11.25 -10.43 2.29
CA ILE A 173 -10.37 -9.26 2.39
C ILE A 173 -10.24 -8.90 3.87
N ASP A 174 -9.04 -8.70 4.33
CA ASP A 174 -8.76 -8.22 5.69
C ASP A 174 -7.64 -7.17 5.66
N THR A 175 -7.98 -5.95 6.06
CA THR A 175 -7.11 -4.79 6.24
C THR A 175 -6.11 -4.55 5.09
N ASP A 176 -5.10 -5.41 4.94
CA ASP A 176 -3.98 -5.31 4.00
C ASP A 176 -3.78 -6.60 3.17
N SER A 177 -4.69 -7.55 3.27
CA SER A 177 -4.60 -8.82 2.57
C SER A 177 -5.86 -9.16 1.78
N VAL A 178 -5.68 -9.82 0.63
CA VAL A 178 -6.76 -10.32 -0.21
C VAL A 178 -6.54 -11.80 -0.48
N PHE A 179 -7.54 -12.61 -0.17
CA PHE A 179 -7.51 -14.07 -0.34
C PHE A 179 -8.26 -14.49 -1.60
N TYR A 180 -7.61 -15.30 -2.41
CA TYR A 180 -8.16 -15.83 -3.67
C TYR A 180 -8.13 -17.34 -3.72
N SER A 181 -9.10 -17.93 -4.41
CA SER A 181 -9.05 -19.36 -4.73
C SER A 181 -8.08 -19.62 -5.88
N ALA A 182 -6.98 -20.31 -5.61
CA ALA A 182 -6.05 -20.75 -6.66
C ALA A 182 -6.58 -21.92 -7.49
N THR A 183 -7.54 -22.69 -6.95
CA THR A 183 -8.05 -23.92 -7.56
C THR A 183 -8.52 -23.77 -9.02
N PRO A 184 -9.25 -22.73 -9.42
CA PRO A 184 -9.69 -22.58 -10.81
C PRO A 184 -8.50 -22.46 -11.79
N LEU A 185 -7.46 -21.68 -11.43
CA LEU A 185 -6.26 -21.54 -12.26
C LEU A 185 -5.43 -22.82 -12.28
N VAL A 186 -5.32 -23.51 -11.15
CA VAL A 186 -4.61 -24.81 -11.08
C VAL A 186 -5.30 -25.83 -11.99
N LYS A 187 -6.61 -25.97 -11.92
CA LYS A 187 -7.36 -26.90 -12.78
C LYS A 187 -7.18 -26.60 -14.27
N LYS A 188 -7.16 -25.32 -14.64
CA LYS A 188 -6.97 -24.93 -16.05
C LYS A 188 -5.54 -25.20 -16.53
N ARG A 189 -4.52 -24.86 -15.74
CA ARG A 189 -3.13 -24.93 -16.17
C ARG A 189 -2.49 -26.31 -15.98
N PHE A 190 -3.00 -27.08 -15.03
CA PHE A 190 -2.52 -28.41 -14.67
C PHE A 190 -3.67 -29.42 -14.63
N PRO A 191 -4.34 -29.71 -15.79
CA PRO A 191 -5.57 -30.51 -15.81
C PRO A 191 -5.36 -31.94 -15.29
N ASN A 192 -4.15 -32.48 -15.40
CA ASN A 192 -3.81 -33.84 -14.96
C ASN A 192 -3.28 -33.88 -13.51
N LEU A 193 -3.26 -32.74 -12.80
CA LEU A 193 -2.75 -32.71 -11.43
C LEU A 193 -3.78 -33.34 -10.49
N ASN A 194 -3.32 -34.32 -9.70
CA ASN A 194 -4.15 -34.85 -8.61
C ASN A 194 -4.23 -33.83 -7.48
N ILE A 195 -5.40 -33.24 -7.27
CA ILE A 195 -5.66 -32.22 -6.25
C ILE A 195 -5.42 -32.74 -4.82
N LYS A 196 -5.44 -34.05 -4.61
CA LYS A 196 -5.14 -34.69 -3.32
C LYS A 196 -3.65 -34.84 -3.04
N ASP A 197 -2.79 -34.61 -4.01
CA ASP A 197 -1.34 -34.59 -3.85
C ASP A 197 -0.91 -33.21 -3.36
N GLU A 198 -0.76 -33.07 -2.04
CA GLU A 198 -0.50 -31.78 -1.36
C GLU A 198 0.81 -31.13 -1.84
N ASP A 199 1.86 -31.91 -2.06
CA ASP A 199 3.17 -31.38 -2.49
C ASP A 199 3.10 -30.81 -3.91
N LYS A 200 2.47 -31.52 -4.82
CA LYS A 200 2.31 -31.04 -6.20
C LYS A 200 1.33 -29.87 -6.27
N MET A 201 0.28 -29.91 -5.46
CA MET A 201 -0.69 -28.82 -5.38
C MET A 201 -0.03 -27.54 -4.84
N SER A 202 0.76 -27.64 -3.78
CA SER A 202 1.51 -26.51 -3.21
C SER A 202 2.47 -25.88 -4.22
N LYS A 203 3.24 -26.71 -4.96
CA LYS A 203 4.13 -26.21 -6.02
C LYS A 203 3.38 -25.51 -7.14
N ALA A 204 2.24 -26.03 -7.55
CA ALA A 204 1.40 -25.41 -8.58
C ALA A 204 0.81 -24.07 -8.11
N ILE A 205 0.37 -23.99 -6.84
CA ILE A 205 -0.14 -22.77 -6.24
C ILE A 205 0.96 -21.71 -6.15
N LEU A 206 2.16 -22.06 -5.68
CA LEU A 206 3.28 -21.13 -5.58
C LEU A 206 3.66 -20.57 -6.96
N LYS A 207 3.70 -21.40 -7.99
CA LYS A 207 3.97 -20.91 -9.35
C LYS A 207 2.92 -19.90 -9.83
N ILE A 208 1.64 -20.15 -9.55
CA ILE A 208 0.57 -19.21 -9.89
C ILE A 208 0.71 -17.93 -9.05
N ALA A 209 1.05 -18.05 -7.77
CA ALA A 209 1.25 -16.91 -6.88
C ALA A 209 2.36 -15.98 -7.39
N ASP A 210 3.50 -16.51 -7.82
CA ASP A 210 4.61 -15.74 -8.39
C ASP A 210 4.19 -14.94 -9.64
N GLU A 211 3.37 -15.55 -10.52
CA GLU A 211 2.87 -14.90 -11.71
C GLU A 211 1.86 -13.79 -11.37
N VAL A 212 0.94 -14.07 -10.45
CA VAL A 212 -0.03 -13.09 -9.95
C VAL A 212 0.69 -11.92 -9.25
N GLN A 213 1.70 -12.20 -8.44
CA GLN A 213 2.52 -11.18 -7.78
C GLN A 213 3.21 -10.27 -8.81
N SER A 214 3.79 -10.84 -9.85
CA SER A 214 4.41 -10.06 -10.93
C SER A 214 3.42 -9.17 -11.64
N TYR A 215 2.22 -9.67 -11.88
CA TYR A 215 1.13 -8.88 -12.47
C TYR A 215 0.65 -7.75 -11.54
N LEU A 216 0.52 -8.05 -10.24
CA LEU A 216 0.14 -7.07 -9.21
C LEU A 216 1.17 -5.96 -9.07
N ASN A 217 2.47 -6.27 -9.10
CA ASN A 217 3.53 -5.27 -9.00
C ASN A 217 3.45 -4.23 -10.12
N ASN A 218 3.19 -4.67 -11.35
CA ASN A 218 2.94 -3.75 -12.47
C ASN A 218 1.67 -2.90 -12.25
N GLY A 219 0.63 -3.50 -11.67
CA GLY A 219 -0.58 -2.79 -11.29
C GLY A 219 -0.33 -1.74 -10.20
N TYR A 220 0.50 -2.04 -9.23
CA TYR A 220 0.85 -1.11 -8.16
C TYR A 220 1.68 0.08 -8.66
N ASP A 221 2.57 -0.11 -9.63
CA ASP A 221 3.24 1.01 -10.31
C ASP A 221 2.24 1.93 -11.02
N TYR A 222 1.24 1.34 -11.69
CA TYR A 222 0.15 2.10 -12.28
C TYR A 222 -0.65 2.87 -11.23
N PHE A 223 -1.01 2.22 -10.11
CA PHE A 223 -1.73 2.86 -9.01
C PHE A 223 -0.92 4.03 -8.43
N ALA A 224 0.35 3.81 -8.11
CA ALA A 224 1.23 4.84 -7.58
C ALA A 224 1.29 6.06 -8.51
N LYS A 225 1.48 5.82 -9.82
CA LYS A 225 1.62 6.88 -10.80
C LYS A 225 0.33 7.63 -11.09
N LYS A 226 -0.79 6.90 -11.20
CA LYS A 226 -2.07 7.48 -11.63
C LYS A 226 -2.92 8.01 -10.47
N PHE A 227 -2.93 7.30 -9.35
CA PHE A 227 -3.76 7.67 -8.21
C PHE A 227 -3.02 8.53 -7.18
N CYS A 228 -1.70 8.34 -7.05
CA CYS A 228 -0.91 9.02 -6.02
C CYS A 228 0.12 10.00 -6.58
N ASN A 229 0.26 10.13 -7.89
CA ASN A 229 1.29 10.95 -8.55
C ASN A 229 2.72 10.64 -8.06
N LEU A 230 3.04 9.35 -7.95
CA LEU A 230 4.34 8.85 -7.52
C LEU A 230 4.97 8.00 -8.62
N ASP A 231 6.29 8.11 -8.81
CA ASP A 231 7.00 7.38 -9.88
C ASP A 231 7.02 5.86 -9.67
N LYS A 232 7.09 5.42 -8.40
CA LYS A 232 7.17 4.00 -8.04
C LYS A 232 6.36 3.68 -6.80
N HIS A 233 5.85 2.45 -6.73
CA HIS A 233 5.28 1.92 -5.50
C HIS A 233 6.37 1.39 -4.54
N ARG A 234 5.97 1.24 -3.27
CA ARG A 234 6.67 0.49 -2.22
C ARG A 234 5.63 -0.26 -1.40
N PHE A 235 4.78 -0.99 -2.09
CA PHE A 235 3.80 -1.89 -1.48
C PHE A 235 4.38 -3.30 -1.56
N ASP A 236 4.49 -3.99 -0.45
CA ASP A 236 4.97 -5.36 -0.34
C ASP A 236 3.81 -6.32 -0.11
#